data_4540c3292c262ad107d69cc47c1f825b
#
_entry.id   4540c3292c262ad107d69cc47c1f825b
#
_cell.length_a   1.000
_cell.length_b   1.000
_cell.length_c   1.000
_cell.angle_alpha   90.00
_cell.angle_beta   90.00
_cell.angle_gamma   90.00
#
_symmetry.space_group_name_H-M   'P 1'
#
loop_
_entity.id
_entity.type
_entity.pdbx_description
1 polymer ?
#
loop_
_entity_poly.entity_id
_entity_poly.type
_entity_poly.pdbx_seq_one_letter_code
_entity_poly.pdbx_strand_id
1 'polypeptide(L)'
;MFSVFIPSDSSLKKAASVDLKALPENAVWIDMVKPSAEEDHAVEGLAGIAVPTREDMQEIEISSRLYIENGARYMTASLMCAADTQSPRITPVTFILSGHRLVTVRYDLPAPFTLVENKLARGCPPGTNGEIVLMELLDAVIDRCAGPLDRKSVV
;
A
#
# COMPACT_ATOMS: atom_id res chain seq x y z
N MET A 1 -1.68 -13.34 -1.84
CA MET A 1 -0.93 -13.17 -0.57
C MET A 1 -1.25 -11.80 0.01
N PHE A 2 -1.54 -11.74 1.28
CA PHE A 2 -1.70 -10.41 1.86
C PHE A 2 -1.19 -10.36 3.30
N SER A 3 -0.84 -9.15 3.72
CA SER A 3 -0.27 -8.87 5.02
C SER A 3 -1.14 -7.86 5.74
N VAL A 4 -1.37 -8.09 7.02
CA VAL A 4 -2.16 -7.21 7.87
C VAL A 4 -1.25 -6.66 8.96
N PHE A 5 -1.25 -5.34 9.10
CA PHE A 5 -0.40 -4.64 10.08
C PHE A 5 -1.29 -4.01 11.13
N ILE A 6 -1.01 -4.34 12.39
CA ILE A 6 -1.77 -3.84 13.54
C ILE A 6 -0.85 -3.01 14.43
N PRO A 7 -1.40 -2.02 15.14
CA PRO A 7 -0.58 -1.22 16.06
C PRO A 7 -0.14 -2.05 17.26
N SER A 8 1.11 -1.86 17.67
CA SER A 8 1.71 -2.53 18.84
C SER A 8 2.67 -1.57 19.50
N ASP A 9 2.27 -1.00 20.64
CA ASP A 9 3.04 0.02 21.36
C ASP A 9 3.51 1.13 20.44
N SER A 10 4.80 1.20 20.11
CA SER A 10 5.37 2.23 19.25
C SER A 10 5.80 1.67 17.90
N SER A 11 5.07 0.69 17.38
CA SER A 11 5.39 0.08 16.09
C SER A 11 4.14 -0.48 15.42
N LEU A 12 4.26 -0.86 14.15
CA LEU A 12 3.25 -1.64 13.45
C LEU A 12 3.76 -3.07 13.32
N LYS A 13 2.95 -4.00 13.74
CA LYS A 13 3.30 -5.40 13.73
C LYS A 13 2.52 -6.15 12.67
N LYS A 14 3.23 -6.95 11.88
CA LYS A 14 2.61 -7.83 10.90
C LYS A 14 1.97 -9.00 11.64
N ALA A 15 0.70 -9.26 11.39
CA ALA A 15 0.00 -10.38 12.01
C ALA A 15 0.65 -11.70 11.58
N ALA A 16 0.92 -12.58 12.55
CA ALA A 16 1.61 -13.85 12.29
C ALA A 16 0.78 -14.79 11.43
N SER A 17 -0.54 -14.76 11.61
CA SER A 17 -1.47 -15.52 10.79
C SER A 17 -2.73 -14.69 10.61
N VAL A 18 -3.39 -14.86 9.48
CA VAL A 18 -4.58 -14.09 9.15
C VAL A 18 -5.72 -15.04 8.80
N ASP A 19 -6.83 -14.90 9.53
CA ASP A 19 -8.06 -15.61 9.22
C ASP A 19 -8.93 -14.69 8.37
N LEU A 20 -9.22 -15.10 7.14
CA LEU A 20 -10.03 -14.31 6.22
C LEU A 20 -11.46 -14.07 6.73
N LYS A 21 -11.92 -14.92 7.63
CA LYS A 21 -13.25 -14.77 8.22
C LYS A 21 -13.28 -13.86 9.43
N ALA A 22 -12.12 -13.52 9.96
CA ALA A 22 -11.99 -12.74 11.18
C ALA A 22 -10.78 -11.80 11.10
N LEU A 23 -10.82 -10.86 10.15
CA LEU A 23 -9.75 -9.87 10.00
C LEU A 23 -9.74 -8.92 11.21
N PRO A 24 -8.56 -8.53 11.69
CA PRO A 24 -8.48 -7.61 12.83
C PRO A 24 -9.10 -6.24 12.51
N GLU A 25 -10.05 -5.81 13.34
CA GLU A 25 -10.70 -4.51 13.16
C GLU A 25 -9.76 -3.33 13.41
N ASN A 26 -8.72 -3.55 14.19
CA ASN A 26 -7.72 -2.53 14.47
C ASN A 26 -6.58 -2.47 13.45
N ALA A 27 -6.71 -3.20 12.35
CA ALA A 27 -5.73 -3.16 11.29
C ALA A 27 -5.60 -1.75 10.73
N VAL A 28 -4.36 -1.28 10.62
CA VAL A 28 -4.04 0.07 10.13
C VAL A 28 -3.66 0.01 8.66
N TRP A 29 -3.02 -1.06 8.25
CA TRP A 29 -2.55 -1.24 6.88
C TRP A 29 -2.77 -2.68 6.45
N ILE A 30 -3.43 -2.85 5.31
CA ILE A 30 -3.60 -4.16 4.67
C ILE A 30 -2.94 -4.08 3.30
N ASP A 31 -1.88 -4.88 3.11
CA ASP A 31 -1.14 -4.91 1.85
C ASP A 31 -1.50 -6.18 1.09
N MET A 32 -2.12 -6.01 -0.07
CA MET A 32 -2.60 -7.10 -0.90
C MET A 32 -1.69 -7.25 -2.12
N VAL A 33 -1.01 -8.39 -2.21
CA VAL A 33 -0.13 -8.71 -3.33
C VAL A 33 -0.75 -9.86 -4.12
N LYS A 34 -1.12 -9.60 -5.37
CA LYS A 34 -1.78 -10.58 -6.23
C LYS A 34 -2.94 -11.26 -5.49
N PRO A 35 -3.90 -10.48 -4.99
CA PRO A 35 -4.93 -11.04 -4.12
C PRO A 35 -5.83 -12.06 -4.82
N SER A 36 -6.28 -13.05 -4.07
CA SER A 36 -7.29 -13.99 -4.53
C SER A 36 -8.68 -13.38 -4.37
N ALA A 37 -9.68 -13.98 -5.01
CA ALA A 37 -11.06 -13.53 -4.87
C ALA A 37 -11.54 -13.60 -3.42
N GLU A 38 -11.10 -14.61 -2.68
CA GLU A 38 -11.46 -14.75 -1.27
C GLU A 38 -10.84 -13.63 -0.42
N GLU A 39 -9.60 -13.27 -0.71
CA GLU A 39 -8.91 -12.17 -0.04
C GLU A 39 -9.60 -10.84 -0.35
N ASP A 40 -9.99 -10.62 -1.60
CA ASP A 40 -10.72 -9.42 -1.99
C ASP A 40 -12.02 -9.30 -1.21
N HIS A 41 -12.81 -10.37 -1.16
CA HIS A 41 -14.09 -10.37 -0.44
C HIS A 41 -13.92 -10.10 1.05
N ALA A 42 -12.88 -10.68 1.67
CA ALA A 42 -12.61 -10.47 3.08
C ALA A 42 -12.31 -9.00 3.39
N VAL A 43 -11.48 -8.37 2.56
CA VAL A 43 -11.11 -6.96 2.75
C VAL A 43 -12.28 -6.04 2.43
N GLU A 44 -13.03 -6.34 1.39
CA GLU A 44 -14.23 -5.57 1.03
C GLU A 44 -15.26 -5.57 2.17
N GLY A 45 -15.43 -6.73 2.81
CA GLY A 45 -16.33 -6.85 3.95
C GLY A 45 -15.87 -6.07 5.17
N LEU A 46 -14.56 -6.09 5.45
CA LEU A 46 -14.02 -5.36 6.61
C LEU A 46 -14.02 -3.86 6.41
N ALA A 47 -13.56 -3.39 5.27
CA ALA A 47 -13.32 -1.98 5.03
C ALA A 47 -14.47 -1.26 4.33
N GLY A 48 -15.46 -2.00 3.83
CA GLY A 48 -16.60 -1.41 3.12
C GLY A 48 -16.20 -0.77 1.80
N ILE A 49 -15.21 -1.33 1.13
CA ILE A 49 -14.66 -0.79 -0.11
C ILE A 49 -14.80 -1.81 -1.24
N ALA A 50 -14.62 -1.33 -2.48
CA ALA A 50 -14.46 -2.22 -3.63
C ALA A 50 -12.97 -2.33 -3.95
N VAL A 51 -12.47 -3.56 -4.09
CA VAL A 51 -11.05 -3.78 -4.43
C VAL A 51 -10.94 -3.88 -5.95
N PRO A 52 -10.15 -2.99 -6.60
CA PRO A 52 -10.01 -3.03 -8.05
C PRO A 52 -9.28 -4.29 -8.51
N THR A 53 -9.66 -4.77 -9.69
CA THR A 53 -8.95 -5.89 -10.31
C THR A 53 -7.65 -5.40 -10.95
N ARG A 54 -6.78 -6.32 -11.33
CA ARG A 54 -5.55 -5.98 -12.03
C ARG A 54 -5.85 -5.23 -13.34
N GLU A 55 -6.86 -5.70 -14.06
CA GLU A 55 -7.30 -5.11 -15.31
C GLU A 55 -7.81 -3.69 -15.09
N ASP A 56 -8.63 -3.48 -14.06
CA ASP A 56 -9.10 -2.15 -13.69
C ASP A 56 -7.94 -1.19 -13.45
N MET A 57 -6.93 -1.65 -12.73
CA MET A 57 -5.77 -0.82 -12.39
C MET A 57 -4.92 -0.47 -13.59
N GLN A 58 -4.83 -1.37 -14.57
CA GLN A 58 -4.06 -1.15 -15.79
C GLN A 58 -4.78 -0.25 -16.79
N GLU A 59 -6.11 -0.28 -16.81
CA GLU A 59 -6.94 0.44 -17.75
C GLU A 59 -7.38 1.83 -17.28
N ILE A 60 -7.09 2.18 -16.01
CA ILE A 60 -7.49 3.48 -15.47
C ILE A 60 -6.85 4.60 -16.25
N GLU A 61 -7.69 5.51 -16.79
CA GLU A 61 -7.24 6.73 -17.43
C GLU A 61 -6.67 7.70 -16.39
N ILE A 62 -5.82 8.61 -16.85
CA ILE A 62 -5.19 9.59 -15.97
C ILE A 62 -6.22 10.36 -15.13
N SER A 63 -7.35 10.72 -15.72
CA SER A 63 -8.43 11.44 -15.03
C SER A 63 -9.12 10.60 -13.95
N SER A 64 -8.99 9.28 -14.00
CA SER A 64 -9.63 8.35 -13.06
C SER A 64 -8.68 7.77 -12.02
N ARG A 65 -7.45 8.30 -11.95
CA ARG A 65 -6.45 7.81 -10.99
C ARG A 65 -6.70 8.26 -9.57
N LEU A 66 -7.46 9.32 -9.39
CA LEU A 66 -7.87 9.82 -8.09
C LEU A 66 -9.39 9.91 -8.07
N TYR A 67 -10.03 9.16 -7.20
CA TYR A 67 -11.49 9.20 -7.07
C TYR A 67 -11.93 8.79 -5.68
N ILE A 68 -13.18 9.10 -5.38
CA ILE A 68 -13.82 8.74 -4.10
C ILE A 68 -14.99 7.81 -4.40
N GLU A 69 -15.06 6.70 -3.67
CA GLU A 69 -16.15 5.74 -3.79
C GLU A 69 -16.50 5.21 -2.41
N ASN A 70 -17.77 5.24 -2.04
CA ASN A 70 -18.26 4.78 -0.74
C ASN A 70 -17.49 5.40 0.45
N GLY A 71 -17.09 6.68 0.29
CA GLY A 71 -16.36 7.39 1.33
C GLY A 71 -14.87 7.08 1.39
N ALA A 72 -14.38 6.15 0.59
CA ALA A 72 -12.97 5.83 0.52
C ALA A 72 -12.28 6.60 -0.60
N ARG A 73 -11.03 6.95 -0.38
CA ARG A 73 -10.23 7.68 -1.37
C ARG A 73 -9.30 6.69 -2.07
N TYR A 74 -9.40 6.67 -3.40
CA TYR A 74 -8.61 5.78 -4.23
C TYR A 74 -7.57 6.56 -5.00
N MET A 75 -6.34 6.08 -4.99
CA MET A 75 -5.26 6.63 -5.82
C MET A 75 -4.52 5.48 -6.47
N THR A 76 -4.44 5.49 -7.80
CA THR A 76 -3.65 4.49 -8.54
C THR A 76 -2.45 5.19 -9.16
N ALA A 77 -1.28 4.67 -8.88
CA ALA A 77 -0.02 5.22 -9.38
C ALA A 77 0.79 4.11 -10.06
N SER A 78 1.58 4.50 -11.06
CA SER A 78 2.50 3.58 -11.72
C SER A 78 3.85 3.70 -11.05
N LEU A 79 4.33 2.61 -10.47
CA LEU A 79 5.59 2.57 -9.75
C LEU A 79 6.61 1.73 -10.51
N MET A 80 7.87 2.09 -10.37
CA MET A 80 8.95 1.32 -10.96
C MET A 80 9.34 0.16 -10.05
N CYS A 81 9.43 -1.02 -10.64
CA CYS A 81 9.88 -2.23 -9.98
C CYS A 81 11.20 -2.67 -10.55
N ALA A 82 12.05 -3.25 -9.71
CA ALA A 82 13.35 -3.79 -10.14
C ALA A 82 14.22 -2.74 -10.83
N ALA A 83 14.21 -1.51 -10.32
CA ALA A 83 14.96 -0.40 -10.90
C ALA A 83 16.46 -0.64 -10.94
N ASP A 84 16.97 -1.48 -10.03
CA ASP A 84 18.40 -1.80 -9.93
C ASP A 84 18.81 -3.00 -10.79
N THR A 85 17.87 -3.55 -11.57
CA THR A 85 18.12 -4.73 -12.40
C THR A 85 18.21 -4.35 -13.87
N GLN A 86 18.55 -5.32 -14.70
CA GLN A 86 18.60 -5.13 -16.15
C GLN A 86 17.23 -5.09 -16.81
N SER A 87 16.17 -5.42 -16.06
CA SER A 87 14.80 -5.45 -16.58
C SER A 87 13.87 -4.67 -15.68
N PRO A 88 14.05 -3.34 -15.59
CA PRO A 88 13.10 -2.53 -14.82
C PRO A 88 11.72 -2.55 -15.50
N ARG A 89 10.67 -2.52 -14.70
CA ARG A 89 9.32 -2.54 -15.21
C ARG A 89 8.43 -1.61 -14.38
N ILE A 90 7.33 -1.18 -14.98
CA ILE A 90 6.36 -0.30 -14.34
C ILE A 90 5.14 -1.13 -13.97
N THR A 91 4.67 -0.97 -12.74
CA THR A 91 3.51 -1.69 -12.22
C THR A 91 2.53 -0.73 -11.58
N PRO A 92 1.20 -0.93 -11.79
CA PRO A 92 0.22 -0.11 -11.09
C PRO A 92 0.07 -0.56 -9.64
N VAL A 93 -0.13 0.42 -8.76
CA VAL A 93 -0.43 0.18 -7.35
C VAL A 93 -1.60 1.08 -6.98
N THR A 94 -2.61 0.53 -6.34
CA THR A 94 -3.74 1.30 -5.86
C THR A 94 -3.65 1.45 -4.35
N PHE A 95 -3.74 2.68 -3.89
CA PHE A 95 -3.80 3.05 -2.48
C PHE A 95 -5.23 3.43 -2.16
N ILE A 96 -5.83 2.78 -1.17
CA ILE A 96 -7.22 3.02 -0.77
C ILE A 96 -7.21 3.46 0.69
N LEU A 97 -7.60 4.70 0.93
CA LEU A 97 -7.68 5.22 2.30
C LEU A 97 -9.15 5.23 2.72
N SER A 98 -9.49 4.35 3.64
CA SER A 98 -10.84 4.20 4.17
C SER A 98 -10.81 4.48 5.68
N GLY A 99 -11.30 5.65 6.08
CA GLY A 99 -11.20 6.09 7.47
C GLY A 99 -9.74 6.17 7.90
N HIS A 100 -9.40 5.45 8.96
CA HIS A 100 -8.02 5.43 9.49
C HIS A 100 -7.19 4.26 8.96
N ARG A 101 -7.72 3.50 8.00
CA ARG A 101 -7.08 2.30 7.46
C ARG A 101 -6.63 2.51 6.03
N LEU A 102 -5.43 2.04 5.72
CA LEU A 102 -4.91 2.04 4.35
C LEU A 102 -4.95 0.61 3.81
N VAL A 103 -5.47 0.46 2.60
CA VAL A 103 -5.40 -0.79 1.85
C VAL A 103 -4.57 -0.52 0.60
N THR A 104 -3.55 -1.34 0.35
CA THR A 104 -2.73 -1.25 -0.85
C THR A 104 -2.91 -2.51 -1.68
N VAL A 105 -3.12 -2.33 -2.98
CA VAL A 105 -3.31 -3.44 -3.92
C VAL A 105 -2.24 -3.35 -4.98
N ARG A 106 -1.46 -4.41 -5.12
CA ARG A 106 -0.35 -4.44 -6.09
C ARG A 106 -0.14 -5.84 -6.64
N TYR A 107 0.46 -5.87 -7.82
CA TYR A 107 0.71 -7.13 -8.53
C TYR A 107 2.20 -7.35 -8.82
N ASP A 108 3.06 -6.59 -8.12
CA ASP A 108 4.50 -6.72 -8.19
C ASP A 108 5.10 -6.27 -6.85
N LEU A 109 6.42 -6.27 -6.74
CA LEU A 109 7.15 -6.05 -5.51
C LEU A 109 8.05 -4.81 -5.59
N PRO A 110 7.48 -3.59 -5.67
CA PRO A 110 8.32 -2.39 -5.65
C PRO A 110 8.99 -2.20 -4.29
N ALA A 111 10.26 -1.79 -4.32
CA ALA A 111 11.08 -1.69 -3.12
C ALA A 111 10.53 -0.81 -2.00
N PRO A 112 9.84 0.30 -2.27
CA PRO A 112 9.32 1.15 -1.20
C PRO A 112 8.47 0.43 -0.17
N PHE A 113 7.72 -0.59 -0.57
CA PHE A 113 6.86 -1.33 0.35
C PHE A 113 7.65 -2.07 1.42
N THR A 114 8.73 -2.75 1.02
CA THR A 114 9.60 -3.45 1.98
C THR A 114 10.31 -2.47 2.90
N LEU A 115 10.76 -1.34 2.35
CA LEU A 115 11.43 -0.31 3.15
C LEU A 115 10.51 0.25 4.24
N VAL A 116 9.27 0.58 3.88
CA VAL A 116 8.30 1.13 4.83
C VAL A 116 7.87 0.08 5.85
N GLU A 117 7.62 -1.15 5.40
CA GLU A 117 7.27 -2.25 6.28
C GLU A 117 8.33 -2.42 7.38
N ASN A 118 9.60 -2.44 6.99
CA ASN A 118 10.70 -2.58 7.94
C ASN A 118 10.83 -1.36 8.86
N LYS A 119 10.65 -0.16 8.31
CA LYS A 119 10.72 1.07 9.09
C LYS A 119 9.66 1.11 10.18
N LEU A 120 8.42 0.80 9.84
CA LEU A 120 7.30 0.85 10.78
C LEU A 120 7.36 -0.30 11.80
N ALA A 121 7.95 -1.42 11.42
CA ALA A 121 8.16 -2.53 12.35
C ALA A 121 9.19 -2.19 13.42
N ARG A 122 10.18 -1.36 13.08
CA ARG A 122 11.20 -0.91 14.04
C ARG A 122 10.67 0.15 14.99
N GLY A 123 9.78 1.01 14.51
CA GLY A 123 9.19 2.04 15.35
C GLY A 123 8.38 3.05 14.56
N CYS A 124 7.30 3.51 15.16
CA CYS A 124 6.47 4.57 14.62
C CYS A 124 5.83 5.32 15.79
N PRO A 125 5.37 6.58 15.55
CA PRO A 125 4.70 7.32 16.61
C PRO A 125 3.44 6.60 17.08
N PRO A 126 3.08 6.71 18.37
CA PRO A 126 1.80 6.19 18.86
C PRO A 126 0.66 6.85 18.09
N GLY A 127 -0.38 6.06 17.79
CA GLY A 127 -1.51 6.55 17.01
C GLY A 127 -1.28 6.61 15.52
N THR A 128 -0.21 5.98 15.02
CA THR A 128 0.03 5.86 13.59
C THR A 128 -1.17 5.18 12.93
N ASN A 129 -1.69 5.81 11.88
CA ASN A 129 -2.88 5.35 11.16
C ASN A 129 -2.58 5.18 9.67
N GLY A 130 -3.61 4.85 8.88
CA GLY A 130 -3.46 4.64 7.45
C GLY A 130 -2.93 5.85 6.69
N GLU A 131 -3.30 7.06 7.09
CA GLU A 131 -2.77 8.27 6.46
C GLU A 131 -1.26 8.37 6.63
N ILE A 132 -0.76 8.07 7.83
CA ILE A 132 0.67 8.13 8.11
C ILE A 132 1.40 7.05 7.32
N VAL A 133 0.85 5.84 7.22
CA VAL A 133 1.43 4.78 6.40
C VAL A 133 1.48 5.21 4.94
N LEU A 134 0.41 5.81 4.43
CA LEU A 134 0.36 6.32 3.06
C LEU A 134 1.45 7.36 2.82
N MET A 135 1.61 8.31 3.74
CA MET A 135 2.65 9.33 3.64
C MET A 135 4.06 8.71 3.61
N GLU A 136 4.30 7.70 4.44
CA GLU A 136 5.58 7.00 4.45
C GLU A 136 5.84 6.28 3.13
N LEU A 137 4.82 5.64 2.57
CA LEU A 137 4.95 4.97 1.27
C LEU A 137 5.22 5.97 0.15
N LEU A 138 4.51 7.09 0.13
CA LEU A 138 4.72 8.12 -0.89
C LEU A 138 6.09 8.75 -0.77
N ASP A 139 6.57 9.01 0.44
CA ASP A 139 7.92 9.52 0.67
C ASP A 139 8.97 8.54 0.14
N ALA A 140 8.78 7.25 0.40
CA ALA A 140 9.71 6.23 -0.07
C ALA A 140 9.70 6.11 -1.60
N VAL A 141 8.52 6.25 -2.22
CA VAL A 141 8.39 6.25 -3.68
C VAL A 141 9.12 7.45 -4.28
N ILE A 142 8.89 8.64 -3.75
CA ILE A 142 9.52 9.88 -4.22
C ILE A 142 11.04 9.79 -4.06
N ASP A 143 11.50 9.30 -2.93
CA ASP A 143 12.92 9.16 -2.65
C ASP A 143 13.61 8.21 -3.65
N ARG A 144 12.94 7.11 -4.02
CA ARG A 144 13.46 6.19 -5.02
C ARG A 144 13.46 6.80 -6.42
N CYS A 145 12.42 7.56 -6.77
CA CYS A 145 12.33 8.22 -8.09
C CYS A 145 13.35 9.34 -8.24
N ALA A 146 13.52 10.15 -7.18
CA ALA A 146 14.51 11.21 -7.16
C ALA A 146 15.93 10.65 -7.17
N GLY A 147 16.16 9.62 -6.36
CA GLY A 147 17.38 8.84 -6.36
C GLY A 147 18.68 9.64 -6.28
N PRO A 148 19.75 9.07 -6.83
CA PRO A 148 21.06 9.72 -6.76
C PRO A 148 21.16 11.02 -7.54
N LEU A 149 20.36 11.20 -8.60
CA LEU A 149 20.41 12.40 -9.43
C LEU A 149 19.95 13.63 -8.65
N ASP A 150 18.86 13.51 -7.92
CA ASP A 150 18.31 14.61 -7.16
C ASP A 150 19.24 14.98 -6.01
N ARG A 151 19.81 13.99 -5.35
CA ARG A 151 20.78 14.23 -4.28
C ARG A 151 22.01 14.98 -4.76
N LYS A 152 22.44 14.71 -5.99
CA LYS A 152 23.58 15.41 -6.59
C LYS A 152 23.22 16.84 -6.97
N SER A 153 21.99 17.08 -7.38
CA SER A 153 21.57 18.42 -7.80
C SER A 153 21.34 19.37 -6.62
N VAL A 154 21.08 18.85 -5.44
CA VAL A 154 20.88 19.65 -4.23
C VAL A 154 22.19 20.13 -3.63
N VAL A 155 23.25 19.44 -3.94
CA VAL A 155 24.58 19.78 -3.48
C VAL A 155 25.31 20.59 -4.52
#